data_08be8d600841c231ae6d34b6f6ce352f
#
_entry.id   08be8d600841c231ae6d34b6f6ce352f
#
_cell.length_a   1.000
_cell.length_b   1.000
_cell.length_c   1.000
_cell.angle_alpha   90.00
_cell.angle_beta   90.00
_cell.angle_gamma   90.00
#
_symmetry.space_group_name_H-M   'P 1'
#
loop_
_entity.id
_entity.type
_entity.pdbx_description
1 polymer ?
#
loop_
_entity_poly.entity_id
_entity_poly.type
_entity_poly.pdbx_seq_one_letter_code
_entity_poly.pdbx_strand_id
1 'polypeptide(L)'
;MLSKYQQIYEDLKQKIEKNEIQANTLLPSENELMNIYHSSRDTIRKSLSLLQQNGYIQTNKGKGSFVLDHDKIAFPVSGLTSFKELSHTLPGHVETIVHCFEKMPVTSSLKKELYMQEGNVYHIERIRDIDGEKIIL
;
A
#
# COMPACT_ATOMS: atom_id res chain seq x y z
N MET A 1 8.98 25.45 -9.26
CA MET A 1 8.93 25.66 -7.79
C MET A 1 7.84 24.79 -7.19
N LEU A 2 8.16 24.05 -6.15
CA LEU A 2 7.16 23.22 -5.47
C LEU A 2 6.18 24.06 -4.68
N SER A 3 4.91 23.70 -4.74
CA SER A 3 3.88 24.31 -3.89
C SER A 3 4.12 23.98 -2.40
N LYS A 4 3.55 24.74 -1.48
CA LYS A 4 3.75 24.55 -0.04
C LYS A 4 3.38 23.12 0.41
N TYR A 5 2.27 22.57 -0.09
CA TYR A 5 1.87 21.19 0.26
C TYR A 5 2.83 20.12 -0.30
N GLN A 6 3.44 20.36 -1.46
CA GLN A 6 4.45 19.46 -2.01
C GLN A 6 5.75 19.49 -1.19
N GLN A 7 6.16 20.67 -0.73
CA GLN A 7 7.33 20.79 0.16
C GLN A 7 7.13 20.03 1.47
N ILE A 8 5.95 20.14 2.07
CA ILE A 8 5.59 19.41 3.30
C ILE A 8 5.54 17.91 3.04
N TYR A 9 4.97 17.49 1.91
CA TYR A 9 4.96 16.11 1.49
C TYR A 9 6.38 15.53 1.38
N GLU A 10 7.28 16.22 0.67
CA GLU A 10 8.65 15.76 0.50
C GLU A 10 9.43 15.72 1.82
N ASP A 11 9.24 16.68 2.72
CA ASP A 11 9.89 16.69 4.03
C ASP A 11 9.40 15.51 4.91
N LEU A 12 8.10 15.28 4.99
CA LEU A 12 7.54 14.16 5.74
C LEU A 12 7.95 12.81 5.13
N LYS A 13 7.93 12.70 3.82
CA LYS A 13 8.39 11.52 3.08
C LYS A 13 9.84 11.19 3.43
N GLN A 14 10.75 12.16 3.34
CA GLN A 14 12.16 11.97 3.67
C GLN A 14 12.36 11.53 5.14
N LYS A 15 11.63 12.12 6.07
CA LYS A 15 11.68 11.74 7.49
C LYS A 15 11.23 10.30 7.72
N ILE A 16 10.21 9.85 6.99
CA ILE A 16 9.74 8.46 7.03
C ILE A 16 10.80 7.53 6.40
N GLU A 17 11.30 7.85 5.22
CA GLU A 17 12.31 7.04 4.50
C GLU A 17 13.64 6.91 5.27
N LYS A 18 14.01 7.94 6.03
CA LYS A 18 15.19 7.94 6.91
C LYS A 18 14.93 7.30 8.29
N ASN A 19 13.73 6.78 8.54
CA ASN A 19 13.31 6.26 9.84
C ASN A 19 13.37 7.29 11.00
N GLU A 20 13.37 8.58 10.69
CA GLU A 20 13.20 9.64 11.69
C GLU A 20 11.78 9.62 12.27
N ILE A 21 10.81 9.24 11.44
CA ILE A 21 9.45 8.88 11.85
C ILE A 21 9.31 7.38 11.60
N GLN A 22 9.14 6.62 12.68
CA GLN A 22 9.14 5.16 12.61
C GLN A 22 7.84 4.62 12.01
N ALA A 23 7.95 3.47 11.33
CA ALA A 23 6.79 2.71 10.87
C ALA A 23 5.91 2.27 12.06
N ASN A 24 4.62 2.11 11.78
CA ASN A 24 3.59 1.73 12.76
C ASN A 24 3.40 2.76 13.90
N THR A 25 3.88 3.99 13.74
CA THR A 25 3.63 5.09 14.67
C THR A 25 2.65 6.09 14.06
N LEU A 26 2.03 6.88 14.93
CA LEU A 26 1.15 7.98 14.52
C LEU A 26 1.98 9.18 14.08
N LEU A 27 1.59 9.80 12.97
CA LEU A 27 2.02 11.16 12.65
C LEU A 27 1.43 12.16 13.64
N PRO A 28 2.08 13.33 13.82
CA PRO A 28 1.45 14.44 14.52
C PRO A 28 0.08 14.75 13.90
N SER A 29 -0.85 15.22 14.73
CA SER A 29 -2.19 15.62 14.29
C SER A 29 -2.15 16.75 13.27
N GLU A 30 -3.25 16.95 12.52
CA GLU A 30 -3.37 18.08 11.58
C GLU A 30 -3.06 19.41 12.25
N ASN A 31 -3.52 19.62 13.49
CA ASN A 31 -3.29 20.88 14.22
C ASN A 31 -1.81 21.05 14.59
N GLU A 32 -1.14 19.99 15.02
CA GLU A 32 0.30 20.03 15.31
C GLU A 32 1.10 20.28 14.03
N LEU A 33 0.76 19.61 12.93
CA LEU A 33 1.40 19.82 11.63
C LEU A 33 1.18 21.26 11.11
N MET A 34 -0.01 21.84 11.32
CA MET A 34 -0.27 23.25 10.99
C MET A 34 0.70 24.19 11.74
N ASN A 35 0.95 23.91 13.01
CA ASN A 35 1.89 24.68 13.83
C ASN A 35 3.35 24.47 13.40
N ILE A 36 3.74 23.22 13.17
CA ILE A 36 5.12 22.85 12.76
C ILE A 36 5.48 23.50 11.41
N TYR A 37 4.57 23.44 10.44
CA TYR A 37 4.83 23.92 9.08
C TYR A 37 4.32 25.34 8.80
N HIS A 38 3.71 26.00 9.78
CA HIS A 38 3.08 27.31 9.63
C HIS A 38 2.19 27.37 8.39
N SER A 39 1.29 26.40 8.27
CA SER A 39 0.47 26.19 7.08
C SER A 39 -1.00 26.00 7.42
N SER A 40 -1.89 26.31 6.46
CA SER A 40 -3.32 26.11 6.61
C SER A 40 -3.69 24.62 6.68
N ARG A 41 -4.85 24.32 7.26
CA ARG A 41 -5.39 22.97 7.35
C ARG A 41 -5.51 22.30 5.98
N ASP A 42 -5.98 23.03 4.98
CA ASP A 42 -6.13 22.50 3.62
C ASP A 42 -4.78 22.12 3.00
N THR A 43 -3.74 22.92 3.26
CA THR A 43 -2.38 22.62 2.81
C THR A 43 -1.85 21.34 3.46
N ILE A 44 -2.06 21.17 4.77
CA ILE A 44 -1.68 19.96 5.50
C ILE A 44 -2.45 18.74 4.96
N ARG A 45 -3.77 18.86 4.80
CA ARG A 45 -4.60 17.76 4.26
C ARG A 45 -4.18 17.32 2.86
N LYS A 46 -3.83 18.25 1.98
CA LYS A 46 -3.30 17.94 0.65
C LYS A 46 -1.99 17.15 0.73
N SER A 47 -1.09 17.56 1.63
CA SER A 47 0.18 16.85 1.85
C SER A 47 -0.04 15.44 2.39
N LEU A 48 -0.91 15.27 3.38
CA LEU A 48 -1.27 13.96 3.94
C LEU A 48 -1.97 13.08 2.91
N SER A 49 -2.83 13.66 2.08
CA SER A 49 -3.47 12.93 0.98
C SER A 49 -2.45 12.37 -0.02
N LEU A 50 -1.42 13.15 -0.37
CA LEU A 50 -0.33 12.67 -1.22
C LEU A 50 0.48 11.54 -0.57
N LEU A 51 0.78 11.66 0.74
CA LEU A 51 1.46 10.60 1.48
C LEU A 51 0.64 9.31 1.48
N GLN A 52 -0.67 9.42 1.67
CA GLN A 52 -1.58 8.27 1.63
C GLN A 52 -1.68 7.65 0.24
N GLN A 53 -1.81 8.47 -0.81
CA GLN A 53 -1.85 8.00 -2.20
C GLN A 53 -0.58 7.27 -2.62
N ASN A 54 0.58 7.69 -2.08
CA ASN A 54 1.88 7.07 -2.36
C ASN A 54 2.24 5.95 -1.36
N GLY A 55 1.32 5.54 -0.48
CA GLY A 55 1.50 4.40 0.40
C GLY A 55 2.39 4.63 1.62
N TYR A 56 2.67 5.89 1.99
CA TYR A 56 3.50 6.23 3.17
C TYR A 56 2.72 6.18 4.47
N ILE A 57 1.44 6.53 4.43
CA ILE A 57 0.56 6.56 5.60
C ILE A 57 -0.80 5.98 5.29
N GLN A 58 -1.51 5.60 6.36
CA GLN A 58 -2.93 5.27 6.33
C GLN A 58 -3.66 6.13 7.36
N THR A 59 -4.66 6.86 6.90
CA THR A 59 -5.50 7.70 7.76
C THR A 59 -6.74 6.94 8.20
N ASN A 60 -6.93 6.85 9.52
CA ASN A 60 -8.13 6.28 10.13
C ASN A 60 -8.93 7.39 10.80
N LYS A 61 -10.19 7.53 10.42
CA LYS A 61 -11.10 8.54 10.98
C LYS A 61 -11.17 8.42 12.50
N GLY A 62 -10.88 9.52 13.21
CA GLY A 62 -10.89 9.59 14.67
C GLY A 62 -9.65 9.03 15.37
N LYS A 63 -8.73 8.38 14.65
CA LYS A 63 -7.51 7.81 15.22
C LYS A 63 -6.22 8.48 14.74
N GLY A 64 -6.26 9.20 13.61
CA GLY A 64 -5.11 9.87 13.03
C GLY A 64 -4.49 9.12 11.85
N SER A 65 -3.30 9.54 11.47
CA SER A 65 -2.54 8.98 10.35
C SER A 65 -1.39 8.11 10.86
N PHE A 66 -1.39 6.84 10.48
CA PHE A 66 -0.34 5.88 10.82
C PHE A 66 0.68 5.79 9.70
N VAL A 67 1.95 5.77 10.07
CA VAL A 67 3.04 5.52 9.13
C VAL A 67 3.07 4.04 8.79
N LEU A 68 3.04 3.73 7.49
CA LEU A 68 3.13 2.36 6.99
C LEU A 68 4.59 1.89 6.97
N ASP A 69 4.77 0.58 7.06
CA ASP A 69 6.08 -0.03 6.96
C ASP A 69 6.57 -0.01 5.49
N HIS A 70 7.66 0.70 5.23
CA HIS A 70 8.21 0.88 3.89
C HIS A 70 9.05 -0.29 3.38
N ASP A 71 9.47 -1.18 4.27
CA ASP A 71 10.17 -2.40 3.89
C ASP A 71 9.23 -3.40 3.22
N LYS A 72 7.92 -3.13 3.26
CA LYS A 72 6.92 -3.88 2.51
C LYS A 72 6.69 -3.25 1.15
N ILE A 73 6.66 -4.09 0.13
CA ILE A 73 6.38 -3.68 -1.25
C ILE A 73 5.04 -2.96 -1.31
N ALA A 74 5.09 -1.65 -1.58
CA ALA A 74 3.89 -0.84 -1.74
C ALA A 74 3.22 -1.18 -3.08
N PHE A 75 2.09 -1.85 -3.03
CA PHE A 75 1.21 -1.95 -4.19
C PHE A 75 0.41 -0.65 -4.31
N PRO A 76 0.42 0.02 -5.48
CA PRO A 76 -0.41 1.19 -5.68
C PRO A 76 -1.89 0.81 -5.55
N VAL A 77 -2.56 1.37 -4.56
CA VAL A 77 -3.98 1.10 -4.27
C VAL A 77 -4.91 1.88 -5.23
N SER A 78 -4.38 2.86 -5.94
CA SER A 78 -5.11 3.69 -6.89
C SER A 78 -4.84 3.23 -8.32
N GLY A 79 -5.77 2.48 -8.88
CA GLY A 79 -5.76 2.07 -10.27
C GLY A 79 -5.67 0.56 -10.48
N LEU A 80 -6.27 0.09 -11.57
CA LEU A 80 -6.16 -1.30 -12.02
C LEU A 80 -4.78 -1.49 -12.68
N THR A 81 -3.74 -1.65 -11.87
CA THR A 81 -2.41 -1.98 -12.35
C THR A 81 -2.19 -3.48 -12.18
N SER A 82 -1.89 -4.18 -13.27
CA SER A 82 -1.58 -5.60 -13.18
C SER A 82 -0.22 -5.81 -12.50
N PHE A 83 -0.03 -6.96 -11.86
CA PHE A 83 1.26 -7.31 -11.28
C PHE A 83 2.39 -7.30 -12.33
N LYS A 84 2.09 -7.67 -13.57
CA LYS A 84 3.04 -7.63 -14.69
C LYS A 84 3.52 -6.19 -14.96
N GLU A 85 2.61 -5.22 -14.96
CA GLU A 85 2.99 -3.81 -15.13
C GLU A 85 3.78 -3.31 -13.93
N LEU A 86 3.35 -3.69 -12.72
CA LEU A 86 4.03 -3.34 -11.49
C LEU A 86 5.45 -3.93 -11.43
N SER A 87 5.64 -5.16 -11.90
CA SER A 87 6.95 -5.83 -11.92
C SER A 87 8.02 -5.10 -12.73
N HIS A 88 7.61 -4.31 -13.73
CA HIS A 88 8.54 -3.47 -14.50
C HIS A 88 9.01 -2.22 -13.76
N THR A 89 8.30 -1.83 -12.72
CA THR A 89 8.62 -0.64 -11.89
C THR A 89 9.33 -1.00 -10.58
N LEU A 90 9.28 -2.27 -10.18
CA LEU A 90 9.97 -2.75 -8.99
C LEU A 90 11.47 -2.90 -9.26
N PRO A 91 12.31 -2.46 -8.33
CA PRO A 91 13.74 -2.75 -8.42
C PRO A 91 13.99 -4.24 -8.20
N GLY A 92 14.92 -4.82 -8.99
CA GLY A 92 15.35 -6.19 -8.84
C GLY A 92 14.62 -7.20 -9.72
N HIS A 93 14.90 -8.49 -9.47
CA HIS A 93 14.34 -9.61 -10.22
C HIS A 93 12.98 -10.01 -9.66
N VAL A 94 11.98 -10.07 -10.54
CA VAL A 94 10.62 -10.46 -10.17
C VAL A 94 10.22 -11.70 -10.95
N GLU A 95 9.89 -12.77 -10.25
CA GLU A 95 9.46 -14.03 -10.82
C GLU A 95 8.13 -14.50 -10.22
N THR A 96 7.35 -15.20 -11.04
CA THR A 96 6.11 -15.86 -10.59
C THR A 96 6.25 -17.35 -10.82
N ILE A 97 6.19 -18.11 -9.74
CA ILE A 97 6.21 -19.56 -9.75
C ILE A 97 4.79 -20.05 -9.47
N VAL A 98 4.19 -20.77 -10.41
CA VAL A 98 2.89 -21.41 -10.19
C VAL A 98 3.13 -22.73 -9.49
N HIS A 99 2.69 -22.82 -8.23
CA HIS A 99 2.84 -24.02 -7.42
C HIS A 99 1.72 -25.03 -7.68
N CYS A 100 0.49 -24.53 -7.78
CA CYS A 100 -0.67 -25.35 -8.07
C CYS A 100 -1.61 -24.62 -9.04
N PHE A 101 -2.14 -25.36 -10.00
CA PHE A 101 -3.20 -24.90 -10.89
C PHE A 101 -4.11 -26.08 -11.20
N GLU A 102 -5.27 -26.09 -10.57
CA GLU A 102 -6.22 -27.19 -10.74
C GLU A 102 -7.67 -26.70 -10.87
N LYS A 103 -8.47 -27.46 -11.60
CA LYS A 103 -9.90 -27.27 -11.67
C LYS A 103 -10.59 -28.21 -10.70
N MET A 104 -11.37 -27.69 -9.78
CA MET A 104 -12.05 -28.48 -8.77
C MET A 104 -13.52 -28.08 -8.61
N PRO A 105 -14.39 -28.99 -8.17
CA PRO A 105 -15.77 -28.65 -7.86
C PRO A 105 -15.82 -27.66 -6.67
N VAL A 106 -16.80 -26.75 -6.72
CA VAL A 106 -16.97 -25.77 -5.64
C VAL A 106 -17.37 -26.47 -4.33
N THR A 107 -16.63 -26.23 -3.26
CA THR A 107 -16.91 -26.75 -1.92
C THR A 107 -18.01 -25.94 -1.22
N SER A 108 -18.61 -26.50 -0.15
CA SER A 108 -19.64 -25.81 0.64
C SER A 108 -19.15 -24.46 1.21
N SER A 109 -17.88 -24.36 1.61
CA SER A 109 -17.24 -23.12 2.06
C SER A 109 -17.15 -22.11 0.94
N LEU A 110 -16.59 -22.52 -0.21
CA LEU A 110 -16.41 -21.66 -1.37
C LEU A 110 -17.73 -21.19 -1.99
N LYS A 111 -18.80 -21.97 -1.89
CA LYS A 111 -20.14 -21.55 -2.33
C LYS A 111 -20.58 -20.27 -1.64
N LYS A 112 -20.33 -20.15 -0.34
CA LYS A 112 -20.69 -18.94 0.43
C LYS A 112 -19.80 -17.76 0.07
N GLU A 113 -18.49 -17.97 -0.03
CA GLU A 113 -17.52 -16.90 -0.29
C GLU A 113 -17.63 -16.35 -1.70
N LEU A 114 -17.86 -17.24 -2.69
CA LEU A 114 -17.93 -16.86 -4.10
C LEU A 114 -19.35 -16.60 -4.59
N TYR A 115 -20.37 -16.71 -3.72
CA TYR A 115 -21.78 -16.56 -4.06
C TYR A 115 -22.22 -17.48 -5.20
N MET A 116 -21.66 -18.71 -5.24
CA MET A 116 -21.97 -19.74 -6.25
C MET A 116 -22.88 -20.81 -5.68
N GLN A 117 -23.77 -21.36 -6.49
CA GLN A 117 -24.63 -22.48 -6.09
C GLN A 117 -23.97 -23.82 -6.44
N GLU A 118 -23.49 -23.95 -7.68
CA GLU A 118 -22.85 -25.14 -8.24
C GLU A 118 -21.77 -24.76 -9.26
N GLY A 119 -20.94 -25.70 -9.64
CA GLY A 119 -19.96 -25.52 -10.69
C GLY A 119 -18.53 -25.87 -10.27
N ASN A 120 -17.60 -25.51 -11.11
CA ASN A 120 -16.18 -25.69 -10.87
C ASN A 120 -15.49 -24.35 -10.69
N VAL A 121 -14.44 -24.36 -9.90
CA VAL A 121 -13.52 -23.24 -9.70
C VAL A 121 -12.12 -23.63 -10.09
N TYR A 122 -11.29 -22.67 -10.40
CA TYR A 122 -9.86 -22.87 -10.56
C TYR A 122 -9.17 -22.50 -9.26
N HIS A 123 -8.47 -23.47 -8.69
CA HIS A 123 -7.58 -23.26 -7.54
C HIS A 123 -6.19 -22.97 -8.07
N ILE A 124 -5.64 -21.83 -7.71
CA ILE A 124 -4.33 -21.36 -8.17
C ILE A 124 -3.52 -20.96 -6.95
N GLU A 125 -2.41 -21.66 -6.72
CA GLU A 125 -1.40 -21.23 -5.75
C GLU A 125 -0.17 -20.75 -6.51
N ARG A 126 0.28 -19.57 -6.19
CA ARG A 126 1.46 -18.99 -6.83
C ARG A 126 2.35 -18.29 -5.83
N ILE A 127 3.64 -18.40 -6.05
CA ILE A 127 4.67 -17.72 -5.29
C ILE A 127 5.16 -16.55 -6.12
N ARG A 128 5.22 -15.38 -5.52
CA ARG A 128 5.91 -14.22 -6.07
C ARG A 128 7.28 -14.14 -5.43
N ASP A 129 8.31 -14.26 -6.21
CA ASP A 129 9.69 -14.02 -5.79
C ASP A 129 10.08 -12.62 -6.24
N ILE A 130 10.40 -11.77 -5.29
CA ILE A 130 10.83 -10.40 -5.54
C ILE A 130 12.17 -10.23 -4.85
N ASP A 131 13.23 -10.26 -5.65
CA ASP A 131 14.61 -10.13 -5.18
C ASP A 131 15.02 -11.16 -4.09
N GLY A 132 14.47 -12.37 -4.17
CA GLY A 132 14.71 -13.46 -3.21
C GLY A 132 13.71 -13.50 -2.05
N GLU A 133 12.84 -12.50 -1.89
CA GLU A 133 11.74 -12.58 -0.95
C GLU A 133 10.51 -13.24 -1.58
N LYS A 134 10.06 -14.32 -0.96
CA LYS A 134 8.94 -15.13 -1.46
C LYS A 134 7.65 -14.77 -0.74
N ILE A 135 6.65 -14.38 -1.51
CA ILE A 135 5.29 -14.08 -1.05
C ILE A 135 4.35 -15.11 -1.67
N ILE A 136 3.62 -15.84 -0.83
CA ILE A 136 2.60 -16.80 -1.25
C ILE A 136 1.26 -16.06 -1.40
N LEU A 137 0.61 -16.25 -2.54
CA LEU A 137 -0.69 -15.67 -2.87
C LEU A 137 -1.68 -16.77 -3.26
#